data_c57a5d43730b3463eaa7e7b791869024
#
_entry.id   c57a5d43730b3463eaa7e7b791869024
#
_cell.length_a   1.000
_cell.length_b   1.000
_cell.length_c   1.000
_cell.angle_alpha   90.00
_cell.angle_beta   90.00
_cell.angle_gamma   90.00
#
_symmetry.space_group_name_H-M   'P 1'
#
loop_
_entity.id
_entity.type
_entity.pdbx_description
1 polymer ?
#
loop_
_entity_poly.entity_id
_entity_poly.type
_entity_poly.pdbx_seq_one_letter_code
_entity_poly.pdbx_strand_id
1 'polypeptide(L)'
;MRGTRPDTPPTAAADDGFRPAAPPAWTRWLPFLYTALVLLLEAALHKEWAVSFFLIALPAIAAYAFGPAAVAAFTALAILLEGSLAATAHHLGETHHVTADIATAVVGILATALAAHRRSQERHLVHANSVAEALMRALLRPVPHQVGNVLAACLYRPSEAGTMVGGDLFDIRATRAGERAIIGDVRGKGLPAVRTVAALLGSFRDAAYEAHDLPAVAARLERGLVREAEETRDAELFATAVPIEYDSLAHRVTVANHGHVEPVLISRGRVRTLDGPPALPLGLGRLAAPHAPDGQDRPDGPDGPVARTHPFTRGDVLLLVTDGLVEARDTGGDFYPLVERLRHRFEGRPAPGPADVVDFLNTDLPRHTRTLHDDVAMLAIAPHAPG
;
A
#
# COMPACT_ATOMS: atom_id res chain seq x y z
N MET A 1 -23.38 41.10 18.91
CA MET A 1 -22.20 40.32 19.32
C MET A 1 -22.57 38.86 19.43
N ARG A 2 -22.36 38.08 18.40
CA ARG A 2 -22.48 36.60 18.43
C ARG A 2 -21.09 36.05 18.29
N GLY A 3 -20.59 35.38 19.35
CA GLY A 3 -19.28 34.80 19.41
C GLY A 3 -19.16 33.62 18.46
N THR A 4 -18.18 33.67 17.56
CA THR A 4 -17.73 32.56 16.74
C THR A 4 -16.99 31.55 17.63
N ARG A 5 -17.51 30.32 17.71
CA ARG A 5 -16.79 29.18 18.30
C ARG A 5 -15.58 28.87 17.40
N PRO A 6 -14.41 28.61 17.97
CA PRO A 6 -13.28 28.08 17.19
C PRO A 6 -13.58 26.66 16.75
N ASP A 7 -13.38 26.39 15.45
CA ASP A 7 -13.43 25.06 14.86
C ASP A 7 -12.38 24.17 15.52
N THR A 8 -12.86 23.15 16.19
CA THR A 8 -12.03 22.06 16.71
C THR A 8 -11.55 21.25 15.50
N PRO A 9 -10.24 20.98 15.34
CA PRO A 9 -9.78 20.13 14.27
C PRO A 9 -10.36 18.71 14.44
N PRO A 10 -10.66 18.00 13.34
CA PRO A 10 -11.18 16.65 13.41
C PRO A 10 -10.21 15.75 14.15
N THR A 11 -10.75 15.04 15.13
CA THR A 11 -10.05 14.04 15.95
C THR A 11 -9.24 13.12 15.06
N ALA A 12 -7.94 13.02 15.34
CA ALA A 12 -7.02 12.09 14.69
C ALA A 12 -7.65 10.69 14.65
N ALA A 13 -7.77 10.16 13.43
CA ALA A 13 -8.12 8.76 13.22
C ALA A 13 -7.11 7.91 14.00
N ALA A 14 -7.62 6.92 14.70
CA ALA A 14 -6.82 6.00 15.50
C ALA A 14 -5.69 5.42 14.65
N ASP A 15 -4.51 5.40 15.25
CA ASP A 15 -3.24 4.90 14.70
C ASP A 15 -3.33 3.36 14.52
N ASP A 16 -4.01 2.92 13.44
CA ASP A 16 -4.07 1.51 13.04
C ASP A 16 -2.86 1.19 12.13
N GLY A 17 -1.64 1.32 12.69
CA GLY A 17 -0.39 0.96 12.02
C GLY A 17 -0.35 -0.50 11.57
N PHE A 18 0.57 -0.80 10.64
CA PHE A 18 0.85 -2.14 10.12
C PHE A 18 0.78 -3.23 11.20
N ARG A 19 -0.14 -4.17 11.05
CA ARG A 19 -0.26 -5.37 11.88
C ARG A 19 -0.11 -6.59 10.99
N PRO A 20 0.98 -7.39 11.17
CA PRO A 20 1.10 -8.65 10.45
C PRO A 20 -0.13 -9.53 10.70
N ALA A 21 -0.58 -10.25 9.68
CA ALA A 21 -1.75 -11.10 9.77
C ALA A 21 -1.64 -12.06 10.96
N ALA A 22 -2.48 -11.86 11.97
CA ALA A 22 -2.51 -12.72 13.14
C ALA A 22 -2.99 -14.12 12.73
N PRO A 23 -2.40 -15.20 13.29
CA PRO A 23 -2.90 -16.53 13.03
C PRO A 23 -4.39 -16.63 13.42
N PRO A 24 -5.20 -17.41 12.68
CA PRO A 24 -6.63 -17.54 12.93
C PRO A 24 -6.93 -17.81 14.40
N ALA A 25 -7.99 -17.21 14.96
CA ALA A 25 -8.28 -17.26 16.40
C ALA A 25 -8.41 -18.71 16.94
N TRP A 26 -8.86 -19.65 16.11
CA TRP A 26 -8.97 -21.06 16.48
C TRP A 26 -7.63 -21.73 16.77
N THR A 27 -6.52 -21.26 16.19
CA THR A 27 -5.17 -21.81 16.41
C THR A 27 -4.70 -21.66 17.86
N ARG A 28 -5.25 -20.69 18.60
CA ARG A 28 -4.97 -20.50 20.04
C ARG A 28 -5.50 -21.65 20.89
N TRP A 29 -6.47 -22.42 20.39
CA TRP A 29 -6.99 -23.57 21.09
C TRP A 29 -6.19 -24.86 20.87
N LEU A 30 -5.33 -24.90 19.83
CA LEU A 30 -4.56 -26.09 19.47
C LEU A 30 -3.72 -26.69 20.63
N PRO A 31 -2.91 -25.91 21.39
CA PRO A 31 -2.13 -26.47 22.49
C PRO A 31 -3.00 -27.09 23.59
N PHE A 32 -4.13 -26.47 23.89
CA PHE A 32 -5.08 -26.97 24.91
C PHE A 32 -5.79 -28.23 24.44
N LEU A 33 -6.28 -28.27 23.22
CA LEU A 33 -6.91 -29.45 22.63
C LEU A 33 -5.92 -30.60 22.51
N TYR A 34 -4.70 -30.32 22.11
CA TYR A 34 -3.61 -31.29 22.06
C TYR A 34 -3.31 -31.88 23.42
N THR A 35 -3.14 -31.05 24.44
CA THR A 35 -2.91 -31.51 25.83
C THR A 35 -4.06 -32.37 26.33
N ALA A 36 -5.31 -31.91 26.11
CA ALA A 36 -6.48 -32.68 26.50
C ALA A 36 -6.55 -34.05 25.81
N LEU A 37 -6.21 -34.11 24.51
CA LEU A 37 -6.17 -35.36 23.75
C LEU A 37 -5.12 -36.31 24.30
N VAL A 38 -3.90 -35.84 24.59
CA VAL A 38 -2.83 -36.68 25.13
C VAL A 38 -3.24 -37.24 26.51
N LEU A 39 -3.79 -36.39 27.39
CA LEU A 39 -4.25 -36.81 28.72
C LEU A 39 -5.44 -37.82 28.63
N LEU A 40 -6.35 -37.62 27.66
CA LEU A 40 -7.45 -38.58 27.44
C LEU A 40 -6.93 -39.93 26.96
N LEU A 41 -5.98 -39.92 26.02
CA LEU A 41 -5.36 -41.14 25.52
C LEU A 41 -4.60 -41.89 26.60
N GLU A 42 -3.85 -41.17 27.46
CA GLU A 42 -3.15 -41.74 28.61
C GLU A 42 -4.13 -42.41 29.59
N ALA A 43 -5.27 -41.77 29.85
CA ALA A 43 -6.31 -42.35 30.74
C ALA A 43 -7.07 -43.54 30.11
N ALA A 44 -7.20 -43.60 28.77
CA ALA A 44 -7.96 -44.59 28.06
C ALA A 44 -7.14 -45.85 27.70
N LEU A 45 -5.84 -45.70 27.48
CA LEU A 45 -4.94 -46.76 27.07
C LEU A 45 -4.32 -47.46 28.28
N HIS A 46 -3.97 -48.75 28.10
CA HIS A 46 -3.33 -49.54 29.18
C HIS A 46 -1.96 -48.94 29.54
N LYS A 47 -1.58 -49.00 30.82
CA LYS A 47 -0.35 -48.42 31.41
C LYS A 47 0.98 -48.84 30.74
N GLU A 48 0.94 -49.78 29.79
CA GLU A 48 2.12 -50.24 29.03
C GLU A 48 2.51 -49.27 27.89
N TRP A 49 1.64 -48.30 27.53
CA TRP A 49 1.88 -47.34 26.46
C TRP A 49 2.19 -45.97 27.06
N ALA A 50 3.45 -45.53 27.02
CA ALA A 50 3.86 -44.23 27.50
C ALA A 50 3.39 -43.12 26.52
N VAL A 51 2.08 -42.82 26.50
CA VAL A 51 1.47 -41.81 25.61
C VAL A 51 1.89 -40.40 26.02
N SER A 52 2.26 -40.19 27.29
CA SER A 52 2.81 -38.93 27.81
C SER A 52 4.01 -38.38 27.00
N PHE A 53 4.79 -39.27 26.36
CA PHE A 53 5.90 -38.88 25.47
C PHE A 53 5.47 -37.92 24.35
N PHE A 54 4.21 -37.98 23.90
CA PHE A 54 3.73 -37.03 22.88
C PHE A 54 3.66 -35.59 23.36
N LEU A 55 3.70 -35.31 24.68
CA LEU A 55 3.76 -33.93 25.21
C LEU A 55 5.00 -33.15 24.73
N ILE A 56 6.04 -33.83 24.25
CA ILE A 56 7.20 -33.21 23.59
C ILE A 56 6.83 -32.28 22.42
N ALA A 57 5.71 -32.51 21.74
CA ALA A 57 5.25 -31.67 20.64
C ALA A 57 4.51 -30.40 21.11
N LEU A 58 4.10 -30.33 22.39
CA LEU A 58 3.32 -29.20 22.92
C LEU A 58 4.00 -27.84 22.77
N PRO A 59 5.31 -27.67 23.07
CA PRO A 59 6.01 -26.40 22.85
C PRO A 59 6.01 -25.96 21.38
N ALA A 60 6.19 -26.90 20.44
CA ALA A 60 6.21 -26.60 19.01
C ALA A 60 4.82 -26.14 18.50
N ILE A 61 3.76 -26.81 18.95
CA ILE A 61 2.37 -26.43 18.65
C ILE A 61 2.06 -25.04 19.23
N ALA A 62 2.48 -24.77 20.47
CA ALA A 62 2.30 -23.48 21.12
C ALA A 62 3.06 -22.35 20.38
N ALA A 63 4.24 -22.63 19.83
CA ALA A 63 5.05 -21.66 19.12
C ALA A 63 4.36 -21.11 17.84
N TYR A 64 3.39 -21.82 17.30
CA TYR A 64 2.63 -21.35 16.13
C TYR A 64 1.76 -20.11 16.45
N ALA A 65 1.09 -20.09 17.59
CA ALA A 65 0.09 -19.07 17.92
C ALA A 65 0.48 -18.16 19.09
N PHE A 66 1.52 -18.51 19.85
CA PHE A 66 1.89 -17.80 21.08
C PHE A 66 3.29 -17.20 21.00
N GLY A 67 3.53 -16.20 21.86
CA GLY A 67 4.84 -15.59 22.02
C GLY A 67 5.77 -16.41 22.94
N PRO A 68 7.07 -16.04 23.01
CA PRO A 68 8.11 -16.84 23.67
C PRO A 68 7.82 -17.15 25.15
N ALA A 69 7.28 -16.19 25.90
CA ALA A 69 6.95 -16.42 27.32
C ALA A 69 5.86 -17.50 27.51
N ALA A 70 4.84 -17.50 26.64
CA ALA A 70 3.81 -18.52 26.68
C ALA A 70 4.32 -19.90 26.23
N VAL A 71 5.19 -19.94 25.21
CA VAL A 71 5.85 -21.18 24.75
C VAL A 71 6.69 -21.79 25.89
N ALA A 72 7.46 -20.98 26.61
CA ALA A 72 8.22 -21.40 27.77
C ALA A 72 7.28 -21.95 28.89
N ALA A 73 6.12 -21.31 29.11
CA ALA A 73 5.12 -21.79 30.06
C ALA A 73 4.51 -23.14 29.64
N PHE A 74 4.19 -23.33 28.34
CA PHE A 74 3.74 -24.62 27.81
C PHE A 74 4.82 -25.71 27.89
N THR A 75 6.10 -25.34 27.73
CA THR A 75 7.22 -26.26 27.92
C THR A 75 7.30 -26.73 29.38
N ALA A 76 7.23 -25.79 30.34
CA ALA A 76 7.22 -26.13 31.76
C ALA A 76 5.99 -26.99 32.13
N LEU A 77 4.83 -26.67 31.56
CA LEU A 77 3.61 -27.46 31.75
C LEU A 77 3.79 -28.90 31.21
N ALA A 78 4.39 -29.08 30.03
CA ALA A 78 4.64 -30.41 29.45
C ALA A 78 5.52 -31.24 30.37
N ILE A 79 6.65 -30.70 30.84
CA ILE A 79 7.59 -31.37 31.75
C ILE A 79 6.89 -31.73 33.08
N LEU A 80 6.11 -30.80 33.65
CA LEU A 80 5.35 -31.05 34.89
C LEU A 80 4.31 -32.17 34.71
N LEU A 81 3.62 -32.22 33.58
CA LEU A 81 2.66 -33.27 33.27
C LEU A 81 3.38 -34.63 33.06
N GLU A 82 4.46 -34.68 32.28
CA GLU A 82 5.29 -35.87 32.09
C GLU A 82 5.76 -36.41 33.43
N GLY A 83 6.36 -35.57 34.29
CA GLY A 83 6.81 -35.98 35.60
C GLY A 83 5.66 -36.45 36.53
N SER A 84 4.49 -35.78 36.50
CA SER A 84 3.34 -36.16 37.32
C SER A 84 2.76 -37.53 36.93
N LEU A 85 2.68 -37.77 35.59
CA LEU A 85 2.20 -39.06 35.05
C LEU A 85 3.20 -40.20 35.38
N ALA A 86 4.51 -39.95 35.25
CA ALA A 86 5.55 -40.90 35.66
C ALA A 86 5.48 -41.25 37.15
N ALA A 87 5.20 -40.24 38.01
CA ALA A 87 5.03 -40.44 39.45
C ALA A 87 3.85 -41.36 39.76
N THR A 88 2.70 -41.21 39.11
CA THR A 88 1.50 -42.04 39.33
C THR A 88 1.68 -43.46 38.81
N ALA A 89 2.54 -43.66 37.81
CA ALA A 89 2.87 -44.96 37.25
C ALA A 89 4.01 -45.71 38.03
N HIS A 90 4.59 -45.12 39.05
CA HIS A 90 5.76 -45.65 39.79
C HIS A 90 7.04 -45.86 38.95
N HIS A 91 7.20 -45.11 37.85
CA HIS A 91 8.31 -45.20 36.92
C HIS A 91 9.30 -44.01 37.07
N LEU A 92 9.23 -43.27 38.18
CA LEU A 92 10.17 -42.16 38.50
C LEU A 92 11.62 -42.68 38.55
N GLY A 93 12.47 -42.08 37.70
CA GLY A 93 13.90 -42.40 37.67
C GLY A 93 14.30 -43.44 36.62
N GLU A 94 13.37 -43.97 35.86
CA GLU A 94 13.70 -44.80 34.68
C GLU A 94 14.35 -43.93 33.60
N THR A 95 15.40 -44.44 32.95
CA THR A 95 16.21 -43.67 31.97
C THR A 95 15.43 -43.08 30.83
N HIS A 96 14.31 -43.73 30.41
CA HIS A 96 13.49 -43.25 29.33
C HIS A 96 12.63 -42.02 29.69
N HIS A 97 12.21 -41.84 30.93
CA HIS A 97 11.49 -40.64 31.37
C HIS A 97 12.44 -39.42 31.46
N VAL A 98 13.65 -39.61 32.00
CA VAL A 98 14.67 -38.56 32.05
C VAL A 98 15.05 -38.12 30.63
N THR A 99 15.15 -39.05 29.67
CA THR A 99 15.47 -38.69 28.28
C THR A 99 14.30 -37.98 27.60
N ALA A 100 13.03 -38.31 27.93
CA ALA A 100 11.86 -37.61 27.44
C ALA A 100 11.80 -36.16 27.95
N ASP A 101 12.01 -35.93 29.26
CA ASP A 101 12.06 -34.60 29.88
C ASP A 101 13.15 -33.72 29.26
N ILE A 102 14.36 -34.29 29.04
CA ILE A 102 15.45 -33.60 28.37
C ILE A 102 15.07 -33.23 26.95
N ALA A 103 14.46 -34.16 26.20
CA ALA A 103 14.04 -33.93 24.83
C ALA A 103 12.96 -32.84 24.77
N THR A 104 11.97 -32.87 25.68
CA THR A 104 10.93 -31.84 25.80
C THR A 104 11.53 -30.48 26.15
N ALA A 105 12.52 -30.43 27.05
CA ALA A 105 13.25 -29.20 27.37
C ALA A 105 14.02 -28.65 26.15
N VAL A 106 14.72 -29.50 25.40
CA VAL A 106 15.44 -29.09 24.18
C VAL A 106 14.48 -28.55 23.13
N VAL A 107 13.38 -29.28 22.85
CA VAL A 107 12.34 -28.82 21.91
C VAL A 107 11.74 -27.51 22.40
N GLY A 108 11.48 -27.37 23.69
CA GLY A 108 10.94 -26.15 24.31
C GLY A 108 11.88 -24.95 24.16
N ILE A 109 13.18 -25.13 24.34
CA ILE A 109 14.19 -24.07 24.15
C ILE A 109 14.21 -23.64 22.68
N LEU A 110 14.26 -24.60 21.75
CA LEU A 110 14.25 -24.30 20.31
C LEU A 110 12.96 -23.60 19.88
N ALA A 111 11.79 -24.09 20.34
CA ALA A 111 10.48 -23.49 20.07
C ALA A 111 10.39 -22.05 20.63
N THR A 112 10.91 -21.82 21.84
CA THR A 112 10.94 -20.50 22.47
C THR A 112 11.85 -19.54 21.69
N ALA A 113 13.04 -20.01 21.28
CA ALA A 113 13.96 -19.23 20.46
C ALA A 113 13.34 -18.86 19.09
N LEU A 114 12.67 -19.82 18.44
CA LEU A 114 11.98 -19.60 17.19
C LEU A 114 10.82 -18.58 17.35
N ALA A 115 10.02 -18.70 18.41
CA ALA A 115 8.96 -17.75 18.71
C ALA A 115 9.49 -16.34 19.00
N ALA A 116 10.64 -16.25 19.69
CA ALA A 116 11.32 -14.97 19.94
C ALA A 116 11.85 -14.34 18.65
N HIS A 117 12.48 -15.14 17.79
CA HIS A 117 12.99 -14.69 16.49
C HIS A 117 11.84 -14.19 15.61
N ARG A 118 10.76 -14.97 15.46
CA ARG A 118 9.57 -14.56 14.72
C ARG A 118 9.00 -13.22 15.23
N ARG A 119 8.85 -13.07 16.54
CA ARG A 119 8.33 -11.83 17.14
C ARG A 119 9.26 -10.63 16.94
N SER A 120 10.58 -10.87 16.89
CA SER A 120 11.55 -9.83 16.52
C SER A 120 11.37 -9.39 15.07
N GLN A 121 11.24 -10.33 14.14
CA GLN A 121 10.99 -10.03 12.73
C GLN A 121 9.67 -9.25 12.52
N GLU A 122 8.59 -9.67 13.18
CA GLU A 122 7.31 -8.95 13.15
C GLU A 122 7.45 -7.49 13.63
N ARG A 123 8.19 -7.25 14.72
CA ARG A 123 8.46 -5.90 15.24
C ARG A 123 9.29 -5.07 14.28
N HIS A 124 10.31 -5.65 13.65
CA HIS A 124 11.12 -4.95 12.64
C HIS A 124 10.29 -4.54 11.42
N LEU A 125 9.40 -5.41 10.93
CA LEU A 125 8.49 -5.09 9.83
C LEU A 125 7.52 -3.97 10.21
N VAL A 126 6.89 -4.04 11.38
CA VAL A 126 5.99 -2.98 11.87
C VAL A 126 6.72 -1.65 11.97
N HIS A 127 7.93 -1.64 12.53
CA HIS A 127 8.73 -0.42 12.64
C HIS A 127 9.13 0.14 11.29
N ALA A 128 9.63 -0.71 10.38
CA ALA A 128 10.02 -0.28 9.03
C ALA A 128 8.83 0.31 8.26
N ASN A 129 7.65 -0.30 8.39
CA ASN A 129 6.44 0.20 7.75
C ASN A 129 5.96 1.54 8.35
N SER A 130 6.02 1.70 9.67
CA SER A 130 5.66 2.98 10.30
C SER A 130 6.58 4.13 9.89
N VAL A 131 7.88 3.85 9.71
CA VAL A 131 8.85 4.82 9.17
C VAL A 131 8.52 5.15 7.70
N ALA A 132 8.23 4.14 6.88
CA ALA A 132 7.84 4.33 5.49
C ALA A 132 6.59 5.21 5.37
N GLU A 133 5.57 4.96 6.17
CA GLU A 133 4.33 5.75 6.21
C GLU A 133 4.58 7.21 6.63
N ALA A 134 5.39 7.42 7.65
CA ALA A 134 5.77 8.77 8.09
C ALA A 134 6.52 9.54 6.99
N LEU A 135 7.42 8.87 6.26
CA LEU A 135 8.14 9.43 5.12
C LEU A 135 7.19 9.75 3.96
N MET A 136 6.26 8.85 3.60
CA MET A 136 5.27 9.10 2.55
C MET A 136 4.40 10.32 2.88
N ARG A 137 3.90 10.44 4.11
CA ARG A 137 3.15 11.63 4.56
C ARG A 137 3.97 12.92 4.46
N ALA A 138 5.29 12.85 4.65
CA ALA A 138 6.17 14.02 4.50
C ALA A 138 6.46 14.36 3.02
N LEU A 139 6.55 13.37 2.14
CA LEU A 139 6.79 13.51 0.71
C LEU A 139 5.56 14.01 -0.04
N LEU A 140 4.40 13.44 0.26
CA LEU A 140 3.09 13.83 -0.27
C LEU A 140 2.61 15.07 0.48
N ARG A 141 3.06 16.23 0.02
CA ARG A 141 2.68 17.51 0.63
C ARG A 141 1.19 17.77 0.49
N PRO A 142 0.55 18.34 1.51
CA PRO A 142 -0.83 18.80 1.37
C PRO A 142 -0.96 19.73 0.16
N VAL A 143 -1.91 19.44 -0.71
CA VAL A 143 -2.22 20.28 -1.87
C VAL A 143 -3.11 21.43 -1.39
N PRO A 144 -2.72 22.70 -1.63
CA PRO A 144 -3.58 23.84 -1.35
C PRO A 144 -4.88 23.74 -2.16
N HIS A 145 -5.99 24.25 -1.63
CA HIS A 145 -7.28 24.28 -2.33
C HIS A 145 -7.21 25.00 -3.69
N GLN A 146 -6.28 25.96 -3.81
CA GLN A 146 -6.00 26.68 -5.06
C GLN A 146 -4.50 26.64 -5.36
N VAL A 147 -4.16 26.28 -6.59
CA VAL A 147 -2.78 26.29 -7.11
C VAL A 147 -2.81 27.04 -8.44
N GLY A 148 -2.29 28.26 -8.46
CA GLY A 148 -2.36 29.13 -9.64
C GLY A 148 -3.80 29.36 -10.10
N ASN A 149 -4.10 28.95 -11.33
CA ASN A 149 -5.40 29.10 -11.98
C ASN A 149 -6.30 27.85 -11.88
N VAL A 150 -6.00 26.93 -10.97
CA VAL A 150 -6.85 25.76 -10.71
C VAL A 150 -7.23 25.64 -9.23
N LEU A 151 -8.45 25.17 -8.99
CA LEU A 151 -8.84 24.58 -7.72
C LEU A 151 -8.36 23.14 -7.71
N ALA A 152 -7.89 22.66 -6.56
CA ALA A 152 -7.40 21.29 -6.41
C ALA A 152 -7.93 20.66 -5.12
N ALA A 153 -8.16 19.37 -5.16
CA ALA A 153 -8.42 18.53 -4.00
C ALA A 153 -7.70 17.20 -4.17
N CYS A 154 -7.15 16.67 -3.10
CA CYS A 154 -6.43 15.39 -3.12
C CYS A 154 -6.80 14.55 -1.91
N LEU A 155 -6.59 13.26 -2.04
CA LEU A 155 -6.67 12.30 -0.95
C LEU A 155 -5.56 11.26 -1.13
N TYR A 156 -4.89 10.93 -0.05
CA TYR A 156 -4.06 9.74 0.07
C TYR A 156 -4.58 8.89 1.23
N ARG A 157 -4.90 7.65 0.94
CA ARG A 157 -5.31 6.65 1.92
C ARG A 157 -4.39 5.45 1.82
N PRO A 158 -3.55 5.21 2.84
CA PRO A 158 -2.73 4.00 2.85
C PRO A 158 -3.62 2.75 2.90
N SER A 159 -3.09 1.67 2.36
CA SER A 159 -3.68 0.33 2.48
C SER A 159 -3.86 -0.08 3.94
N GLU A 160 -4.84 -0.97 4.19
CA GLU A 160 -5.18 -1.35 5.56
C GLU A 160 -4.12 -2.23 6.24
N ALA A 161 -4.30 -2.40 7.57
CA ALA A 161 -3.38 -3.12 8.44
C ALA A 161 -2.95 -4.49 7.89
N GLY A 162 -1.65 -4.68 7.73
CA GLY A 162 -1.03 -5.92 7.24
C GLY A 162 -0.34 -5.81 5.88
N THR A 163 -0.51 -4.70 5.17
CA THR A 163 0.21 -4.40 3.93
C THR A 163 1.31 -3.37 4.16
N MET A 164 2.38 -3.45 3.37
CA MET A 164 3.43 -2.43 3.38
C MET A 164 2.96 -1.21 2.59
N VAL A 165 3.44 -0.02 2.97
CA VAL A 165 3.20 1.24 2.24
C VAL A 165 3.54 1.05 0.78
N GLY A 166 2.63 1.47 -0.13
CA GLY A 166 2.80 1.38 -1.57
C GLY A 166 3.65 2.50 -2.16
N GLY A 167 3.60 2.59 -3.49
CA GLY A 167 4.37 3.51 -4.32
C GLY A 167 3.57 4.70 -4.86
N ASP A 168 2.35 4.94 -4.38
CA ASP A 168 1.47 6.00 -4.86
C ASP A 168 2.09 7.39 -4.66
N LEU A 169 1.99 8.22 -5.68
CA LEU A 169 2.49 9.58 -5.62
C LEU A 169 1.57 10.56 -6.36
N PHE A 170 1.56 11.80 -5.90
CA PHE A 170 0.99 12.93 -6.62
C PHE A 170 1.67 14.24 -6.22
N ASP A 171 1.65 15.20 -7.12
CA ASP A 171 2.06 16.60 -6.83
C ASP A 171 1.40 17.55 -7.84
N ILE A 172 1.31 18.83 -7.49
CA ILE A 172 0.83 19.90 -8.38
C ILE A 172 1.62 21.17 -8.13
N ARG A 173 1.98 21.86 -9.23
CA ARG A 173 2.79 23.09 -9.20
C ARG A 173 2.21 24.15 -10.14
N ALA A 174 2.11 25.37 -9.66
CA ALA A 174 1.91 26.52 -10.53
C ALA A 174 3.29 26.94 -11.10
N THR A 175 3.36 27.04 -12.42
CA THR A 175 4.59 27.37 -13.15
C THR A 175 4.33 28.49 -14.16
N ARG A 176 5.38 28.96 -14.82
CA ARG A 176 5.24 29.97 -15.90
C ARG A 176 4.59 29.38 -17.17
N ALA A 177 4.69 28.07 -17.35
CA ALA A 177 4.12 27.36 -18.50
C ALA A 177 2.65 26.95 -18.27
N GLY A 178 2.13 27.14 -17.07
CA GLY A 178 0.80 26.70 -16.63
C GLY A 178 0.87 25.89 -15.34
N GLU A 179 -0.23 25.31 -14.94
CA GLU A 179 -0.29 24.42 -13.79
C GLU A 179 0.05 22.99 -14.23
N ARG A 180 1.11 22.42 -13.62
CA ARG A 180 1.59 21.06 -13.88
C ARG A 180 1.29 20.16 -12.70
N ALA A 181 0.73 18.99 -12.98
CA ALA A 181 0.50 17.98 -11.96
C ALA A 181 0.96 16.61 -12.43
N ILE A 182 1.16 15.72 -11.49
CA ILE A 182 1.47 14.31 -11.69
C ILE A 182 0.67 13.47 -10.71
N ILE A 183 0.23 12.29 -11.13
CA ILE A 183 -0.12 11.16 -10.29
C ILE A 183 0.58 9.94 -10.85
N GLY A 184 0.89 8.97 -10.01
CA GLY A 184 1.57 7.75 -10.44
C GLY A 184 1.66 6.72 -9.33
N ASP A 185 2.12 5.54 -9.70
CA ASP A 185 2.44 4.45 -8.79
C ASP A 185 3.78 3.82 -9.18
N VAL A 186 4.66 3.65 -8.19
CA VAL A 186 5.99 3.05 -8.32
C VAL A 186 5.90 1.58 -7.96
N ARG A 187 6.43 0.71 -8.83
CA ARG A 187 6.52 -0.72 -8.54
C ARG A 187 7.22 -1.00 -7.20
N GLY A 188 6.55 -1.80 -6.36
CA GLY A 188 7.09 -2.27 -5.09
C GLY A 188 6.41 -1.64 -3.87
N LYS A 189 6.87 -2.06 -2.67
CA LYS A 189 6.27 -1.62 -1.40
C LYS A 189 7.35 -1.34 -0.35
N GLY A 190 6.99 -0.58 0.67
CA GLY A 190 7.86 -0.24 1.79
C GLY A 190 8.94 0.79 1.47
N LEU A 191 10.01 0.83 2.25
CA LEU A 191 11.06 1.84 2.14
C LEU A 191 11.71 1.95 0.74
N PRO A 192 11.94 0.86 -0.02
CA PRO A 192 12.45 0.99 -1.39
C PRO A 192 11.50 1.79 -2.29
N ALA A 193 10.20 1.51 -2.25
CA ALA A 193 9.21 2.26 -3.03
C ALA A 193 9.17 3.74 -2.61
N VAL A 194 9.18 4.04 -1.31
CA VAL A 194 9.23 5.42 -0.79
C VAL A 194 10.46 6.17 -1.30
N ARG A 195 11.63 5.52 -1.38
CA ARG A 195 12.85 6.11 -1.94
C ARG A 195 12.64 6.50 -3.41
N THR A 196 12.08 5.61 -4.20
CA THR A 196 11.81 5.87 -5.63
C THR A 196 10.75 6.96 -5.81
N VAL A 197 9.70 6.97 -5.00
CA VAL A 197 8.70 8.06 -4.96
C VAL A 197 9.40 9.40 -4.69
N ALA A 198 10.32 9.46 -3.73
CA ALA A 198 11.07 10.68 -3.43
C ALA A 198 11.92 11.16 -4.63
N ALA A 199 12.60 10.24 -5.31
CA ALA A 199 13.40 10.54 -6.51
C ALA A 199 12.52 11.04 -7.66
N LEU A 200 11.38 10.38 -7.90
CA LEU A 200 10.45 10.74 -8.98
C LEU A 200 9.76 12.09 -8.71
N LEU A 201 9.31 12.35 -7.47
CA LEU A 201 8.76 13.65 -7.07
C LEU A 201 9.81 14.77 -7.14
N GLY A 202 11.06 14.48 -6.78
CA GLY A 202 12.18 15.42 -6.96
C GLY A 202 12.37 15.77 -8.44
N SER A 203 12.46 14.76 -9.31
CA SER A 203 12.57 14.94 -10.76
C SER A 203 11.38 15.70 -11.35
N PHE A 204 10.16 15.43 -10.88
CA PHE A 204 8.97 16.16 -11.31
C PHE A 204 9.04 17.63 -10.89
N ARG A 205 9.38 17.92 -9.64
CA ARG A 205 9.44 19.30 -9.12
C ARG A 205 10.43 20.16 -9.90
N ASP A 206 11.59 19.61 -10.23
CA ASP A 206 12.59 20.31 -11.05
C ASP A 206 12.09 20.48 -12.49
N ALA A 207 11.60 19.39 -13.10
CA ALA A 207 11.08 19.40 -14.47
C ALA A 207 9.88 20.35 -14.63
N ALA A 208 9.01 20.43 -13.62
CA ALA A 208 7.82 21.29 -13.67
C ALA A 208 8.16 22.77 -13.88
N TYR A 209 9.30 23.25 -13.37
CA TYR A 209 9.71 24.65 -13.53
C TYR A 209 10.63 24.89 -14.73
N GLU A 210 11.42 23.88 -15.13
CA GLU A 210 12.48 24.08 -16.12
C GLU A 210 12.12 23.58 -17.53
N ALA A 211 11.27 22.56 -17.65
CA ALA A 211 10.92 21.98 -18.94
C ALA A 211 10.00 22.94 -19.72
N HIS A 212 10.19 23.02 -21.03
CA HIS A 212 9.43 23.91 -21.91
C HIS A 212 8.02 23.39 -22.21
N ASP A 213 7.82 22.07 -22.20
CA ASP A 213 6.53 21.43 -22.45
C ASP A 213 6.38 20.12 -21.66
N LEU A 214 5.21 19.50 -21.72
CA LEU A 214 4.90 18.28 -21.01
C LEU A 214 5.71 17.06 -21.48
N PRO A 215 5.99 16.85 -22.79
CA PRO A 215 6.90 15.81 -23.24
C PRO A 215 8.30 15.92 -22.62
N ALA A 216 8.84 17.13 -22.49
CA ALA A 216 10.13 17.36 -21.85
C ALA A 216 10.10 17.05 -20.33
N VAL A 217 8.95 17.28 -19.66
CA VAL A 217 8.73 16.81 -18.27
C VAL A 217 8.81 15.30 -18.23
N ALA A 218 8.05 14.59 -19.09
CA ALA A 218 8.03 13.14 -19.14
C ALA A 218 9.42 12.54 -19.40
N ALA A 219 10.17 13.12 -20.33
CA ALA A 219 11.54 12.70 -20.62
C ALA A 219 12.50 12.86 -19.42
N ARG A 220 12.31 13.90 -18.60
CA ARG A 220 13.10 14.07 -17.36
C ARG A 220 12.72 13.07 -16.29
N LEU A 221 11.42 12.75 -16.16
CA LEU A 221 10.94 11.69 -15.25
C LEU A 221 11.54 10.33 -15.62
N GLU A 222 11.51 9.95 -16.91
CA GLU A 222 12.13 8.74 -17.42
C GLU A 222 13.62 8.67 -17.06
N ARG A 223 14.40 9.72 -17.36
CA ARG A 223 15.83 9.77 -17.00
C ARG A 223 16.07 9.70 -15.49
N GLY A 224 15.19 10.32 -14.70
CA GLY A 224 15.26 10.27 -13.23
C GLY A 224 15.09 8.86 -12.71
N LEU A 225 14.10 8.13 -13.24
CA LEU A 225 13.80 6.76 -12.82
C LEU A 225 14.86 5.77 -13.29
N VAL A 226 15.38 5.94 -14.51
CA VAL A 226 16.50 5.12 -15.02
C VAL A 226 17.74 5.27 -14.13
N ARG A 227 18.09 6.49 -13.69
CA ARG A 227 19.20 6.68 -12.74
C ARG A 227 18.95 6.02 -11.41
N GLU A 228 17.73 6.13 -10.87
CA GLU A 228 17.34 5.48 -9.62
C GLU A 228 17.47 3.95 -9.74
N ALA A 229 17.06 3.36 -10.88
CA ALA A 229 17.21 1.93 -11.17
C ALA A 229 18.69 1.50 -11.20
N GLU A 230 19.57 2.32 -11.79
CA GLU A 230 21.01 2.08 -11.82
C GLU A 230 21.65 2.15 -10.41
N GLU A 231 21.28 3.16 -9.63
CA GLU A 231 21.78 3.34 -8.25
C GLU A 231 21.32 2.22 -7.31
N THR A 232 20.08 1.77 -7.45
CA THR A 232 19.50 0.70 -6.64
C THR A 232 19.85 -0.69 -7.16
N ARG A 233 20.40 -0.79 -8.38
CA ARG A 233 20.64 -2.04 -9.11
C ARG A 233 19.35 -2.87 -9.29
N ASP A 234 18.22 -2.18 -9.44
CA ASP A 234 16.92 -2.78 -9.72
C ASP A 234 16.59 -2.61 -11.20
N ALA A 235 16.94 -3.62 -12.01
CA ALA A 235 16.68 -3.62 -13.45
C ALA A 235 15.18 -3.70 -13.81
N GLU A 236 14.34 -4.05 -12.85
CA GLU A 236 12.89 -4.16 -13.02
C GLU A 236 12.13 -2.96 -12.48
N LEU A 237 12.82 -1.90 -12.05
CA LEU A 237 12.21 -0.70 -11.52
C LEU A 237 11.46 0.03 -12.64
N PHE A 238 10.18 0.26 -12.42
CA PHE A 238 9.33 1.10 -13.26
C PHE A 238 8.26 1.82 -12.43
N ALA A 239 7.65 2.82 -13.04
CA ALA A 239 6.50 3.50 -12.46
C ALA A 239 5.47 3.79 -13.55
N THR A 240 4.20 3.64 -13.21
CA THR A 240 3.11 4.20 -14.01
C THR A 240 2.89 5.65 -13.60
N ALA A 241 2.61 6.55 -14.53
CA ALA A 241 2.40 7.95 -14.21
C ALA A 241 1.55 8.68 -15.26
N VAL A 242 0.86 9.72 -14.81
CA VAL A 242 0.15 10.68 -15.68
C VAL A 242 0.60 12.09 -15.31
N PRO A 243 1.67 12.62 -15.93
CA PRO A 243 1.91 14.06 -15.91
C PRO A 243 0.87 14.79 -16.76
N ILE A 244 0.43 15.96 -16.27
CA ILE A 244 -0.51 16.85 -16.95
C ILE A 244 -0.02 18.29 -16.92
N GLU A 245 -0.47 19.09 -17.90
CA GLU A 245 -0.22 20.54 -17.97
C GLU A 245 -1.52 21.26 -18.31
N TYR A 246 -1.95 22.20 -17.50
CA TYR A 246 -3.09 23.06 -17.79
C TYR A 246 -2.62 24.44 -18.23
N ASP A 247 -3.02 24.82 -19.45
CA ASP A 247 -2.85 26.17 -20.00
C ASP A 247 -4.14 26.97 -19.79
N SER A 248 -4.10 27.88 -18.84
CA SER A 248 -5.24 28.73 -18.48
C SER A 248 -5.61 29.74 -19.58
N LEU A 249 -4.64 30.13 -20.43
CA LEU A 249 -4.90 31.05 -21.54
C LEU A 249 -5.59 30.37 -22.72
N ALA A 250 -5.16 29.16 -23.04
CA ALA A 250 -5.75 28.36 -24.10
C ALA A 250 -6.97 27.54 -23.62
N HIS A 251 -7.28 27.51 -22.32
CA HIS A 251 -8.33 26.69 -21.72
C HIS A 251 -8.23 25.21 -22.11
N ARG A 252 -7.03 24.64 -21.99
CA ARG A 252 -6.71 23.28 -22.39
C ARG A 252 -5.90 22.56 -21.33
N VAL A 253 -6.13 21.27 -21.20
CA VAL A 253 -5.27 20.37 -20.45
C VAL A 253 -4.57 19.41 -21.39
N THR A 254 -3.26 19.30 -21.27
CA THR A 254 -2.44 18.31 -21.97
C THR A 254 -2.15 17.18 -21.01
N VAL A 255 -2.27 15.95 -21.46
CA VAL A 255 -2.13 14.71 -20.67
C VAL A 255 -1.16 13.78 -21.38
N ALA A 256 -0.20 13.23 -20.66
CA ALA A 256 0.68 12.17 -21.13
C ALA A 256 0.53 10.96 -20.20
N ASN A 257 -0.01 9.85 -20.71
CA ASN A 257 -0.24 8.65 -19.90
C ASN A 257 0.86 7.62 -20.11
N HIS A 258 1.60 7.32 -19.07
CA HIS A 258 2.66 6.30 -19.00
C HIS A 258 2.16 5.03 -18.32
N GLY A 259 1.19 4.35 -18.95
CA GLY A 259 0.66 3.07 -18.48
C GLY A 259 -0.14 3.13 -17.17
N HIS A 260 -0.61 4.31 -16.80
CA HIS A 260 -1.39 4.52 -15.58
C HIS A 260 -2.90 4.48 -15.85
N VAL A 261 -3.71 4.47 -14.78
CA VAL A 261 -5.18 4.57 -14.86
C VAL A 261 -5.58 5.82 -15.65
N GLU A 262 -6.51 5.67 -16.56
CA GLU A 262 -6.97 6.75 -17.42
C GLU A 262 -7.67 7.85 -16.60
N PRO A 263 -7.31 9.14 -16.81
CA PRO A 263 -7.99 10.25 -16.15
C PRO A 263 -9.48 10.31 -16.51
N VAL A 264 -10.29 10.71 -15.55
CA VAL A 264 -11.73 10.89 -15.76
C VAL A 264 -12.07 12.37 -15.84
N LEU A 265 -12.72 12.78 -16.93
CA LEU A 265 -13.21 14.14 -17.12
C LEU A 265 -14.72 14.20 -16.83
N ILE A 266 -15.10 15.07 -15.90
CA ILE A 266 -16.48 15.47 -15.64
C ILE A 266 -16.66 16.84 -16.30
N SER A 267 -17.43 16.90 -17.38
CA SER A 267 -17.61 18.11 -18.18
C SER A 267 -19.06 18.23 -18.66
N ARG A 268 -19.68 19.39 -18.45
CA ARG A 268 -21.05 19.70 -18.91
C ARG A 268 -22.07 18.63 -18.53
N GLY A 269 -21.98 18.10 -17.30
CA GLY A 269 -22.88 17.05 -16.82
C GLY A 269 -22.66 15.68 -17.45
N ARG A 270 -21.51 15.43 -18.08
CA ARG A 270 -21.11 14.12 -18.61
C ARG A 270 -19.81 13.65 -17.97
N VAL A 271 -19.72 12.36 -17.74
CA VAL A 271 -18.53 11.69 -17.19
C VAL A 271 -17.94 10.77 -18.25
N ARG A 272 -16.68 10.95 -18.57
CA ARG A 272 -15.93 10.12 -19.54
C ARG A 272 -14.47 9.98 -19.16
N THR A 273 -13.84 8.90 -19.57
CA THR A 273 -12.38 8.74 -19.52
C THR A 273 -11.73 9.58 -20.62
N LEU A 274 -10.50 10.01 -20.38
CA LEU A 274 -9.64 10.60 -21.40
C LEU A 274 -8.78 9.51 -22.01
N ASP A 275 -9.40 8.75 -22.92
CA ASP A 275 -8.76 7.61 -23.58
C ASP A 275 -7.65 8.08 -24.52
N GLY A 276 -6.57 7.31 -24.60
CA GLY A 276 -5.47 7.52 -25.51
C GLY A 276 -4.54 6.31 -25.55
N PRO A 277 -3.73 6.14 -26.61
CA PRO A 277 -2.71 5.10 -26.57
C PRO A 277 -1.76 5.41 -25.41
N PRO A 278 -1.64 4.52 -24.40
CA PRO A 278 -0.69 4.72 -23.32
C PRO A 278 0.73 4.60 -23.86
N ALA A 279 1.63 5.43 -23.37
CA ALA A 279 3.06 5.19 -23.51
C ALA A 279 3.48 4.05 -22.58
N LEU A 280 4.68 3.52 -22.77
CA LEU A 280 5.24 2.58 -21.80
C LEU A 280 5.37 3.25 -20.43
N PRO A 281 5.22 2.48 -19.33
CA PRO A 281 5.57 2.95 -18.00
C PRO A 281 6.96 3.55 -17.97
N LEU A 282 7.17 4.54 -17.14
CA LEU A 282 8.48 5.17 -16.90
C LEU A 282 9.48 4.10 -16.43
N GLY A 283 10.72 4.17 -16.91
CA GLY A 283 11.78 3.17 -16.67
C GLY A 283 11.80 2.02 -17.69
N LEU A 284 10.72 1.82 -18.46
CA LEU A 284 10.63 0.78 -19.49
C LEU A 284 10.86 1.30 -20.92
N GLY A 285 11.13 2.59 -21.11
CA GLY A 285 11.36 3.19 -22.42
C GLY A 285 12.52 2.52 -23.22
N ARG A 286 13.50 1.93 -22.53
CA ARG A 286 14.58 1.15 -23.15
C ARG A 286 14.09 -0.09 -23.89
N LEU A 287 12.94 -0.64 -23.55
CA LEU A 287 12.34 -1.81 -24.20
C LEU A 287 11.77 -1.48 -25.57
N ALA A 288 11.36 -0.22 -25.80
CA ALA A 288 10.85 0.25 -27.08
C ALA A 288 11.94 0.41 -28.16
N ALA A 289 13.21 0.51 -27.78
CA ALA A 289 14.34 0.75 -28.68
C ALA A 289 15.45 -0.30 -28.53
N PRO A 290 15.24 -1.57 -28.92
CA PRO A 290 16.24 -2.63 -28.67
C PRO A 290 17.55 -2.50 -29.48
N HIS A 291 17.71 -1.53 -30.38
CA HIS A 291 18.85 -1.46 -31.31
C HIS A 291 19.37 -0.05 -31.60
N ALA A 292 19.27 0.91 -30.69
CA ALA A 292 20.04 2.15 -30.86
C ALA A 292 21.50 1.89 -30.46
N PRO A 293 22.50 2.12 -31.35
CA PRO A 293 23.89 1.99 -30.97
C PRO A 293 24.28 2.99 -29.89
N ASP A 294 25.09 2.53 -28.93
CA ASP A 294 25.58 3.31 -27.80
C ASP A 294 26.07 4.70 -28.26
N GLY A 295 25.52 5.75 -27.67
CA GLY A 295 26.06 7.11 -27.79
C GLY A 295 25.20 8.15 -28.53
N GLN A 296 24.01 7.85 -28.99
CA GLN A 296 23.09 8.87 -29.47
C GLN A 296 21.90 9.02 -28.51
N ASP A 297 21.95 10.12 -27.70
CA ASP A 297 20.75 10.68 -27.10
C ASP A 297 19.72 10.90 -28.22
N ARG A 298 18.69 10.05 -28.29
CA ARG A 298 17.50 10.32 -29.08
C ARG A 298 16.44 10.88 -28.14
N PRO A 299 16.32 12.20 -28.04
CA PRO A 299 15.21 12.82 -27.30
C PRO A 299 13.86 12.62 -28.01
N ASP A 300 13.88 12.34 -29.33
CA ASP A 300 12.72 12.43 -30.21
C ASP A 300 12.57 11.19 -31.14
N GLY A 301 12.48 9.99 -30.57
CA GLY A 301 12.01 8.85 -31.34
C GLY A 301 10.53 9.07 -31.74
N PRO A 302 10.06 8.52 -32.90
CA PRO A 302 8.64 8.62 -33.32
C PRO A 302 7.63 8.02 -32.33
N ASP A 303 8.10 7.36 -31.27
CA ASP A 303 7.31 6.71 -30.21
C ASP A 303 7.42 7.42 -28.83
N GLY A 304 7.83 8.69 -28.80
CA GLY A 304 7.73 9.50 -27.57
C GLY A 304 6.30 9.54 -27.04
N PRO A 305 6.10 9.80 -25.72
CA PRO A 305 4.78 9.81 -25.12
C PRO A 305 3.87 10.76 -25.90
N VAL A 306 2.80 10.22 -26.50
CA VAL A 306 1.82 11.02 -27.25
C VAL A 306 1.02 11.82 -26.23
N ALA A 307 1.50 13.02 -25.92
CA ALA A 307 0.74 13.97 -25.14
C ALA A 307 -0.52 14.41 -25.92
N ARG A 308 -1.67 14.33 -25.28
CA ARG A 308 -2.96 14.72 -25.89
C ARG A 308 -3.53 15.92 -25.17
N THR A 309 -4.00 16.86 -25.97
CA THR A 309 -4.59 18.10 -25.48
C THR A 309 -6.12 18.04 -25.61
N HIS A 310 -6.79 18.37 -24.50
CA HIS A 310 -8.25 18.39 -24.41
C HIS A 310 -8.73 19.76 -23.98
N PRO A 311 -9.92 20.23 -24.47
CA PRO A 311 -10.56 21.40 -23.89
C PRO A 311 -10.81 21.18 -22.38
N PHE A 312 -10.48 22.19 -21.58
CA PHE A 312 -10.67 22.17 -20.14
C PHE A 312 -11.05 23.56 -19.67
N THR A 313 -12.33 23.75 -19.44
CA THR A 313 -12.96 25.04 -19.22
C THR A 313 -13.63 25.09 -17.85
N ARG A 314 -14.06 26.28 -17.44
CA ARG A 314 -14.81 26.44 -16.18
C ARG A 314 -15.99 25.47 -16.10
N GLY A 315 -16.15 24.83 -14.94
CA GLY A 315 -17.15 23.82 -14.71
C GLY A 315 -16.76 22.40 -15.11
N ASP A 316 -15.54 22.24 -15.66
CA ASP A 316 -14.95 20.92 -15.88
C ASP A 316 -14.12 20.50 -14.65
N VAL A 317 -14.12 19.21 -14.33
CA VAL A 317 -13.25 18.60 -13.30
C VAL A 317 -12.51 17.43 -13.94
N LEU A 318 -11.18 17.45 -13.80
CA LEU A 318 -10.32 16.33 -14.14
C LEU A 318 -9.95 15.58 -12.87
N LEU A 319 -10.27 14.30 -12.83
CA LEU A 319 -9.94 13.38 -11.76
C LEU A 319 -8.87 12.41 -12.22
N LEU A 320 -7.83 12.30 -11.43
CA LEU A 320 -6.71 11.38 -11.54
C LEU A 320 -6.74 10.46 -10.34
N VAL A 321 -6.56 9.14 -10.52
CA VAL A 321 -6.61 8.15 -9.45
C VAL A 321 -5.57 7.06 -9.68
N THR A 322 -5.08 6.44 -8.60
CA THR A 322 -4.24 5.25 -8.69
C THR A 322 -5.09 3.98 -8.78
N ASP A 323 -4.46 2.88 -9.14
CA ASP A 323 -5.11 1.58 -9.35
C ASP A 323 -5.74 1.02 -8.07
N GLY A 324 -5.19 1.33 -6.88
CA GLY A 324 -5.78 0.93 -5.62
C GLY A 324 -7.25 1.35 -5.42
N LEU A 325 -7.69 2.44 -6.11
CA LEU A 325 -9.11 2.80 -6.13
C LEU A 325 -9.92 1.87 -7.05
N VAL A 326 -9.49 1.71 -8.30
CA VAL A 326 -10.26 0.98 -9.33
C VAL A 326 -10.18 -0.52 -9.15
N GLU A 327 -9.10 -1.02 -8.54
CA GLU A 327 -8.90 -2.44 -8.23
C GLU A 327 -9.43 -2.84 -6.85
N ALA A 328 -9.99 -1.90 -6.07
CA ALA A 328 -10.67 -2.22 -4.82
C ALA A 328 -11.81 -3.20 -5.08
N ARG A 329 -11.80 -4.34 -4.37
CA ARG A 329 -12.77 -5.42 -4.58
C ARG A 329 -13.84 -5.43 -3.49
N ASP A 330 -15.06 -5.68 -3.91
CA ASP A 330 -16.16 -5.94 -2.99
C ASP A 330 -16.11 -7.39 -2.42
N THR A 331 -17.11 -7.76 -1.64
CA THR A 331 -17.21 -9.13 -1.07
C THR A 331 -17.46 -10.20 -2.13
N GLY A 332 -17.91 -9.82 -3.33
CA GLY A 332 -18.10 -10.72 -4.49
C GLY A 332 -16.82 -10.87 -5.32
N GLY A 333 -15.82 -10.01 -5.10
CA GLY A 333 -14.57 -9.96 -5.86
C GLY A 333 -14.60 -9.00 -7.04
N ASP A 334 -15.69 -8.24 -7.23
CA ASP A 334 -15.85 -7.28 -8.32
C ASP A 334 -15.07 -5.98 -8.03
N PHE A 335 -14.44 -5.44 -9.07
CA PHE A 335 -13.71 -4.18 -9.01
C PHE A 335 -14.63 -2.98 -8.78
N TYR A 336 -14.06 -1.89 -8.22
CA TYR A 336 -14.79 -0.64 -8.03
C TYR A 336 -15.13 0.02 -9.37
N PRO A 337 -16.42 0.16 -9.72
CA PRO A 337 -16.85 0.68 -11.03
C PRO A 337 -16.82 2.22 -11.03
N LEU A 338 -15.62 2.80 -11.01
CA LEU A 338 -15.37 4.24 -10.83
C LEU A 338 -16.24 5.12 -11.74
N VAL A 339 -16.20 4.87 -13.07
CA VAL A 339 -16.90 5.70 -14.05
C VAL A 339 -18.42 5.63 -13.87
N GLU A 340 -18.96 4.46 -13.58
CA GLU A 340 -20.39 4.27 -13.33
C GLU A 340 -20.86 4.97 -12.06
N ARG A 341 -20.07 4.89 -10.99
CA ARG A 341 -20.34 5.59 -9.72
C ARG A 341 -20.34 7.10 -9.89
N LEU A 342 -19.36 7.62 -10.63
CA LEU A 342 -19.28 9.05 -10.95
C LEU A 342 -20.44 9.49 -11.85
N ARG A 343 -20.83 8.70 -12.87
CA ARG A 343 -22.01 8.95 -13.70
C ARG A 343 -23.26 9.03 -12.84
N HIS A 344 -23.52 8.02 -12.04
CA HIS A 344 -24.68 7.99 -11.17
C HIS A 344 -24.75 9.21 -10.22
N ARG A 345 -23.60 9.70 -9.76
CA ARG A 345 -23.52 10.82 -8.83
C ARG A 345 -23.63 12.20 -9.49
N PHE A 346 -23.00 12.39 -10.66
CA PHE A 346 -22.79 13.73 -11.23
C PHE A 346 -23.40 13.94 -12.63
N GLU A 347 -23.78 12.90 -13.37
CA GLU A 347 -24.34 13.06 -14.72
C GLU A 347 -25.69 13.79 -14.66
N GLY A 348 -25.86 14.78 -15.56
CA GLY A 348 -27.04 15.61 -15.60
C GLY A 348 -27.22 16.58 -14.43
N ARG A 349 -26.22 16.74 -13.57
CA ARG A 349 -26.25 17.65 -12.41
C ARG A 349 -25.36 18.87 -12.63
N PRO A 350 -25.50 19.93 -11.80
CA PRO A 350 -24.56 21.05 -11.80
C PRO A 350 -23.12 20.56 -11.65
N ALA A 351 -22.20 21.27 -12.26
CA ALA A 351 -20.76 20.94 -12.21
C ALA A 351 -20.25 20.85 -10.76
N PRO A 352 -19.65 19.71 -10.36
CA PRO A 352 -19.06 19.60 -9.02
C PRO A 352 -17.78 20.42 -8.93
N GLY A 353 -17.34 20.73 -7.68
CA GLY A 353 -15.97 21.14 -7.42
C GLY A 353 -15.03 19.93 -7.28
N PRO A 354 -13.71 20.11 -7.32
CA PRO A 354 -12.74 19.04 -7.07
C PRO A 354 -12.95 18.35 -5.71
N ALA A 355 -13.23 19.13 -4.66
CA ALA A 355 -13.50 18.61 -3.32
C ALA A 355 -14.75 17.71 -3.30
N ASP A 356 -15.84 18.11 -3.99
CA ASP A 356 -17.07 17.31 -4.05
C ASP A 356 -16.84 15.92 -4.65
N VAL A 357 -15.93 15.83 -5.63
CA VAL A 357 -15.58 14.57 -6.29
C VAL A 357 -14.75 13.68 -5.36
N VAL A 358 -13.73 14.22 -4.73
CA VAL A 358 -12.86 13.49 -3.80
C VAL A 358 -13.65 13.04 -2.56
N ASP A 359 -14.47 13.90 -1.97
CA ASP A 359 -15.29 13.60 -0.79
C ASP A 359 -16.34 12.51 -1.09
N PHE A 360 -16.95 12.58 -2.29
CA PHE A 360 -17.86 11.52 -2.72
C PHE A 360 -17.15 10.18 -2.78
N LEU A 361 -16.01 10.08 -3.46
CA LEU A 361 -15.26 8.83 -3.58
C LEU A 361 -14.72 8.34 -2.22
N ASN A 362 -14.25 9.25 -1.38
CA ASN A 362 -13.81 8.95 -0.02
C ASN A 362 -14.90 8.33 0.86
N THR A 363 -16.16 8.73 0.61
CA THR A 363 -17.34 8.21 1.34
C THR A 363 -17.93 6.96 0.71
N ASP A 364 -17.84 6.82 -0.62
CA ASP A 364 -18.45 5.71 -1.38
C ASP A 364 -17.57 4.46 -1.37
N LEU A 365 -16.24 4.61 -1.45
CA LEU A 365 -15.29 3.50 -1.48
C LEU A 365 -15.44 2.54 -0.27
N PRO A 366 -15.58 2.99 1.00
CA PRO A 366 -15.79 2.09 2.15
C PRO A 366 -17.13 1.35 2.13
N ARG A 367 -18.07 1.77 1.29
CA ARG A 367 -19.34 1.05 1.09
C ARG A 367 -19.21 -0.09 0.10
N HIS A 368 -18.24 0.00 -0.80
CA HIS A 368 -17.94 -1.03 -1.79
C HIS A 368 -17.01 -2.09 -1.21
N THR A 369 -15.92 -1.69 -0.59
CA THR A 369 -14.93 -2.60 0.00
C THR A 369 -14.77 -2.37 1.49
N ARG A 370 -14.50 -3.46 2.23
CA ARG A 370 -14.19 -3.39 3.67
C ARG A 370 -12.70 -3.30 3.95
N THR A 371 -11.87 -3.71 2.98
CA THR A 371 -10.42 -3.82 3.16
C THR A 371 -9.73 -3.31 1.90
N LEU A 372 -8.86 -2.32 2.05
CA LEU A 372 -8.01 -1.85 0.98
C LEU A 372 -6.73 -2.71 0.92
N HIS A 373 -6.50 -3.31 -0.22
CA HIS A 373 -5.31 -4.15 -0.46
C HIS A 373 -4.12 -3.36 -1.00
N ASP A 374 -4.38 -2.16 -1.54
CA ASP A 374 -3.35 -1.22 -1.97
C ASP A 374 -3.67 0.20 -1.52
N ASP A 375 -2.67 1.07 -1.61
CA ASP A 375 -2.81 2.49 -1.33
C ASP A 375 -3.75 3.13 -2.36
N VAL A 376 -4.42 4.19 -1.98
CA VAL A 376 -5.32 4.94 -2.86
C VAL A 376 -4.90 6.39 -2.86
N ALA A 377 -4.49 6.89 -4.02
CA ALA A 377 -4.29 8.31 -4.23
C ALA A 377 -5.31 8.87 -5.22
N MET A 378 -5.76 10.07 -4.96
CA MET A 378 -6.68 10.81 -5.83
C MET A 378 -6.22 12.26 -5.91
N LEU A 379 -6.28 12.83 -7.10
CA LEU A 379 -6.07 14.24 -7.36
C LEU A 379 -7.15 14.74 -8.32
N ALA A 380 -7.97 15.68 -7.88
CA ALA A 380 -8.97 16.33 -8.71
C ALA A 380 -8.60 17.80 -8.89
N ILE A 381 -8.72 18.31 -10.13
CA ILE A 381 -8.47 19.70 -10.47
C ILE A 381 -9.61 20.29 -11.28
N ALA A 382 -9.84 21.59 -11.17
CA ALA A 382 -10.80 22.33 -11.98
C ALA A 382 -10.27 23.74 -12.31
N PRO A 383 -10.54 24.28 -13.51
CA PRO A 383 -10.16 25.65 -13.84
C PRO A 383 -10.78 26.67 -12.89
N HIS A 384 -9.93 27.57 -12.39
CA HIS A 384 -10.34 28.72 -11.57
C HIS A 384 -9.99 30.00 -12.31
N ALA A 385 -10.92 30.94 -12.41
CA ALA A 385 -10.53 32.24 -12.93
C ALA A 385 -9.93 33.07 -11.79
N PRO A 386 -8.82 33.76 -12.05
CA PRO A 386 -8.41 34.82 -11.15
C PRO A 386 -9.56 35.83 -11.09
N GLY A 387 -9.92 36.18 -9.83
CA GLY A 387 -10.91 37.24 -9.59
C GLY A 387 -10.40 38.61 -10.00
#